data_1354a4173421aec811e0a1ffe830f1af
#
_entry.id   1354a4173421aec811e0a1ffe830f1af
#
_cell.length_a   1.000
_cell.length_b   1.000
_cell.length_c   1.000
_cell.angle_alpha   90.00
_cell.angle_beta   90.00
_cell.angle_gamma   90.00
#
_symmetry.space_group_name_H-M   'P 1'
#
loop_
_entity.id
_entity.type
_entity.pdbx_description
1 polymer ?
#
loop_
_entity_poly.entity_id
_entity_poly.type
_entity_poly.pdbx_seq_one_letter_code
_entity_poly.pdbx_strand_id
1 'polypeptide(L)'
;MAKRIITRAALLLIFFMSSGLLLANEEDATEKDEKKSIPEPTSFITEHEGRFDGKLIKYRISAGETYLRDKDDEPKATIFTFAYTKINNNDGEVRPVTFLWNGGPGSASPLLHMGIYGPKRISVPSDAEHSGAPPYPVLAAPETILDVTDLVFVDPVGTGFSRALGEHESKEFWGLKEDAKSMAEFIRTWVTENGRWNSPRFLLGESYGTTRAAGVANILESEFMMSLNGIIFVSQALDFQGSTPYIRDNIIAHITYLPTMSAAAWYHNKIKPRPKNLDSFLDQSRAFATDELLPALFKGNTLDDKSRIYIRDRLAYFTGLSPEY
;
A
#
# COMPACT_ATOMS: atom_id res chain seq x y z
N MET A 1 -13.49 -6.33 66.07
CA MET A 1 -13.34 -5.20 67.01
C MET A 1 -13.25 -3.90 66.25
N ALA A 2 -14.17 -2.99 66.61
CA ALA A 2 -14.23 -1.53 66.45
C ALA A 2 -14.10 -0.94 65.02
N LYS A 3 -15.18 -0.54 64.34
CA LYS A 3 -16.13 0.60 64.46
C LYS A 3 -15.47 2.00 64.74
N ARG A 4 -15.67 2.91 63.74
CA ARG A 4 -16.08 4.34 63.89
C ARG A 4 -16.07 4.94 62.46
N ILE A 5 -17.19 5.28 61.80
CA ILE A 5 -18.22 6.30 61.94
C ILE A 5 -17.66 7.69 62.21
N ILE A 6 -18.02 8.65 61.35
CA ILE A 6 -18.34 10.10 61.56
C ILE A 6 -17.99 10.85 60.24
N THR A 7 -18.68 11.82 59.64
CA THR A 7 -20.02 12.41 59.76
C THR A 7 -20.07 13.45 58.64
N ARG A 8 -21.24 13.73 58.16
CA ARG A 8 -21.66 14.72 57.16
C ARG A 8 -21.34 16.15 57.58
N ALA A 9 -21.02 17.02 56.62
CA ALA A 9 -21.31 18.43 56.68
C ALA A 9 -21.76 18.95 55.34
N ALA A 10 -23.05 19.27 55.28
CA ALA A 10 -23.66 20.02 54.18
C ALA A 10 -23.41 21.51 54.41
N LEU A 11 -22.99 22.21 53.38
CA LEU A 11 -22.98 23.71 53.36
C LEU A 11 -23.90 24.17 52.24
N LEU A 12 -25.05 24.68 52.67
CA LEU A 12 -25.96 25.50 51.83
C LEU A 12 -25.30 26.88 51.63
N LEU A 13 -25.19 27.33 50.40
CA LEU A 13 -24.98 28.74 50.09
C LEU A 13 -26.12 29.22 49.23
N ILE A 14 -26.93 30.07 49.85
CA ILE A 14 -27.99 30.89 49.27
C ILE A 14 -27.33 32.04 48.53
N PHE A 15 -27.58 32.20 47.22
CA PHE A 15 -27.19 33.39 46.52
C PHE A 15 -28.39 34.13 46.01
N PHE A 16 -28.43 35.41 46.33
CA PHE A 16 -29.46 36.39 46.09
C PHE A 16 -29.73 36.61 44.60
N MET A 17 -31.00 36.61 44.21
CA MET A 17 -31.46 37.20 42.97
C MET A 17 -31.36 38.70 43.03
N SER A 18 -30.61 39.30 42.14
CA SER A 18 -30.77 40.72 41.75
C SER A 18 -31.09 40.73 40.24
N SER A 19 -32.32 41.15 39.98
CA SER A 19 -32.85 41.37 38.64
C SER A 19 -32.20 42.59 38.02
N GLY A 20 -31.31 42.36 37.05
CA GLY A 20 -30.83 43.39 36.14
C GLY A 20 -31.29 43.05 34.73
N LEU A 21 -32.29 43.78 34.23
CA LEU A 21 -32.62 43.77 32.80
C LEU A 21 -31.43 44.39 32.05
N LEU A 22 -30.64 43.54 31.38
CA LEU A 22 -29.75 43.96 30.32
C LEU A 22 -30.41 43.59 29.00
N LEU A 23 -30.80 44.59 28.25
CA LEU A 23 -31.12 44.49 26.84
C LEU A 23 -29.86 43.93 26.12
N ALA A 24 -29.87 42.66 25.79
CA ALA A 24 -28.89 42.09 24.88
C ALA A 24 -29.27 42.53 23.47
N ASN A 25 -28.46 43.36 22.87
CA ASN A 25 -28.42 43.51 21.43
C ASN A 25 -28.00 42.14 20.87
N GLU A 26 -28.90 41.49 20.14
CA GLU A 26 -28.53 40.45 19.20
C GLU A 26 -27.66 41.10 18.10
N GLU A 27 -26.36 41.20 18.32
CA GLU A 27 -25.42 41.26 17.23
C GLU A 27 -25.39 39.88 16.61
N ASP A 28 -26.01 39.80 15.45
CA ASP A 28 -25.94 38.70 14.50
C ASP A 28 -24.47 38.51 14.13
N ALA A 29 -23.74 37.70 14.95
CA ALA A 29 -22.41 37.22 14.63
C ALA A 29 -22.58 36.18 13.53
N THR A 30 -22.71 36.63 12.30
CA THR A 30 -22.38 35.84 11.15
C THR A 30 -20.90 35.45 11.30
N GLU A 31 -20.63 34.30 11.90
CA GLU A 31 -19.38 33.58 11.68
C GLU A 31 -19.24 33.43 10.16
N LYS A 32 -18.54 34.37 9.55
CA LYS A 32 -17.97 34.11 8.23
C LYS A 32 -17.00 32.97 8.46
N ASP A 33 -17.39 31.77 8.04
CA ASP A 33 -16.46 30.67 7.78
C ASP A 33 -15.37 31.24 6.87
N GLU A 34 -14.25 31.65 7.47
CA GLU A 34 -13.06 32.00 6.73
C GLU A 34 -12.60 30.70 6.08
N LYS A 35 -12.92 30.54 4.80
CA LYS A 35 -12.43 29.44 3.95
C LYS A 35 -10.91 29.42 4.14
N LYS A 36 -10.40 28.47 4.92
CA LYS A 36 -8.96 28.35 5.17
C LYS A 36 -8.27 28.28 3.81
N SER A 37 -7.45 29.28 3.51
CA SER A 37 -6.72 29.30 2.24
C SER A 37 -5.85 28.07 2.13
N ILE A 38 -6.01 27.32 1.06
CA ILE A 38 -5.13 26.17 0.75
C ILE A 38 -3.77 26.74 0.36
N PRO A 39 -2.66 26.36 1.04
CA PRO A 39 -1.33 26.88 0.70
C PRO A 39 -0.91 26.39 -0.69
N GLU A 40 0.08 27.04 -1.31
CA GLU A 40 0.69 26.55 -2.53
C GLU A 40 1.42 25.20 -2.31
N PRO A 41 1.47 24.31 -3.31
CA PRO A 41 2.14 23.03 -3.19
C PRO A 41 3.64 23.20 -2.95
N THR A 42 4.17 22.46 -1.99
CA THR A 42 5.59 22.51 -1.62
C THR A 42 6.41 21.50 -2.42
N SER A 43 7.63 21.88 -2.80
CA SER A 43 8.59 20.99 -3.45
C SER A 43 10.01 21.27 -2.96
N PHE A 44 10.75 20.19 -2.69
CA PHE A 44 12.16 20.21 -2.29
C PHE A 44 12.99 19.51 -3.34
N ILE A 45 14.01 20.19 -3.88
CA ILE A 45 14.83 19.67 -4.95
C ILE A 45 16.29 19.58 -4.47
N THR A 46 16.91 18.41 -4.67
CA THR A 46 18.32 18.17 -4.38
C THR A 46 18.98 17.39 -5.53
N GLU A 47 20.30 17.52 -5.71
CA GLU A 47 21.05 16.79 -6.73
C GLU A 47 22.05 15.86 -6.06
N HIS A 48 22.20 14.69 -6.62
CA HIS A 48 23.02 13.61 -6.10
C HIS A 48 23.73 12.86 -7.22
N GLU A 49 24.68 12.03 -6.82
CA GLU A 49 25.29 11.06 -7.73
C GLU A 49 25.46 9.70 -7.02
N GLY A 50 25.44 8.63 -7.81
CA GLY A 50 25.63 7.27 -7.34
C GLY A 50 26.12 6.34 -8.43
N ARG A 51 26.69 5.19 -8.03
CA ARG A 51 27.06 4.12 -8.98
C ARG A 51 26.01 3.03 -8.92
N PHE A 52 25.37 2.79 -10.07
CA PHE A 52 24.35 1.78 -10.26
C PHE A 52 24.71 0.93 -11.48
N ASP A 53 24.71 -0.39 -11.32
CA ASP A 53 25.19 -1.32 -12.35
C ASP A 53 26.55 -0.90 -12.97
N GLY A 54 27.49 -0.46 -12.10
CA GLY A 54 28.82 0.01 -12.51
C GLY A 54 28.88 1.39 -13.18
N LYS A 55 27.73 2.00 -13.50
CA LYS A 55 27.63 3.32 -14.16
C LYS A 55 27.48 4.43 -13.13
N LEU A 56 28.21 5.54 -13.29
CA LEU A 56 28.00 6.75 -12.52
C LEU A 56 26.79 7.51 -13.06
N ILE A 57 25.79 7.71 -12.23
CA ILE A 57 24.55 8.42 -12.58
C ILE A 57 24.42 9.64 -11.68
N LYS A 58 24.29 10.81 -12.31
CA LYS A 58 23.87 12.04 -11.65
C LYS A 58 22.34 12.13 -11.75
N TYR A 59 21.68 12.43 -10.65
CA TYR A 59 20.24 12.48 -10.61
C TYR A 59 19.73 13.56 -9.66
N ARG A 60 18.54 14.03 -9.97
CA ARG A 60 17.78 14.98 -9.15
C ARG A 60 16.73 14.23 -8.37
N ILE A 61 16.56 14.59 -7.10
CA ILE A 61 15.43 14.19 -6.28
C ILE A 61 14.50 15.39 -6.17
N SER A 62 13.23 15.19 -6.52
CA SER A 62 12.16 16.14 -6.24
C SER A 62 11.19 15.47 -5.28
N ALA A 63 11.11 15.98 -4.06
CA ALA A 63 10.14 15.54 -3.05
C ALA A 63 9.10 16.65 -2.88
N GLY A 64 7.84 16.37 -3.23
CA GLY A 64 6.86 17.44 -3.22
C GLY A 64 5.44 17.01 -3.56
N GLU A 65 4.57 17.99 -3.54
CA GLU A 65 3.13 17.88 -3.69
C GLU A 65 2.71 18.21 -5.12
N THR A 66 1.75 17.44 -5.64
CA THR A 66 0.99 17.77 -6.86
C THR A 66 -0.47 17.87 -6.47
N TYR A 67 -1.12 18.97 -6.81
CA TYR A 67 -2.54 19.16 -6.48
C TYR A 67 -3.45 18.55 -7.54
N LEU A 68 -4.36 17.70 -7.07
CA LEU A 68 -5.51 17.28 -7.85
C LEU A 68 -6.60 18.34 -7.70
N ARG A 69 -7.24 18.71 -8.81
CA ARG A 69 -8.26 19.75 -8.84
C ARG A 69 -9.63 19.16 -9.19
N ASP A 70 -10.65 19.80 -8.70
CA ASP A 70 -12.04 19.48 -9.05
C ASP A 70 -12.45 20.11 -10.39
N LYS A 71 -13.74 20.05 -10.72
CA LYS A 71 -14.32 20.63 -11.95
C LYS A 71 -14.32 22.17 -11.98
N ASP A 72 -14.19 22.80 -10.82
CA ASP A 72 -14.18 24.25 -10.65
C ASP A 72 -12.73 24.80 -10.52
N ASP A 73 -11.75 23.93 -10.81
CA ASP A 73 -10.29 24.14 -10.71
C ASP A 73 -9.80 24.40 -9.27
N GLU A 74 -10.60 24.04 -8.26
CA GLU A 74 -10.21 24.14 -6.85
C GLU A 74 -9.42 22.90 -6.41
N PRO A 75 -8.38 23.04 -5.57
CA PRO A 75 -7.63 21.89 -5.07
C PRO A 75 -8.49 20.98 -4.19
N LYS A 76 -8.65 19.72 -4.60
CA LYS A 76 -9.42 18.69 -3.87
C LYS A 76 -8.55 17.72 -3.08
N ALA A 77 -7.30 17.50 -3.51
CA ALA A 77 -6.35 16.66 -2.80
C ALA A 77 -4.92 17.01 -3.20
N THR A 78 -3.96 16.62 -2.37
CA THR A 78 -2.55 16.62 -2.70
C THR A 78 -2.05 15.19 -2.79
N ILE A 79 -1.23 14.91 -3.82
CA ILE A 79 -0.43 13.70 -3.96
C ILE A 79 1.03 14.07 -3.72
N PHE A 80 1.64 13.46 -2.70
CA PHE A 80 3.05 13.62 -2.41
C PHE A 80 3.88 12.55 -3.13
N THR A 81 5.00 12.96 -3.71
CA THR A 81 5.89 12.06 -4.44
C THR A 81 7.35 12.26 -4.12
N PHE A 82 8.13 11.20 -4.32
CA PHE A 82 9.58 11.26 -4.42
C PHE A 82 9.96 10.87 -5.85
N ALA A 83 10.32 11.87 -6.67
CA ALA A 83 10.74 11.64 -8.05
C ALA A 83 12.27 11.68 -8.15
N TYR A 84 12.83 10.63 -8.75
CA TYR A 84 14.25 10.49 -9.05
C TYR A 84 14.43 10.58 -10.56
N THR A 85 15.01 11.66 -11.05
CA THR A 85 15.22 11.89 -12.47
C THR A 85 16.71 11.98 -12.79
N LYS A 86 17.19 11.14 -13.72
CA LYS A 86 18.56 11.20 -14.18
C LYS A 86 18.82 12.56 -14.85
N ILE A 87 19.93 13.20 -14.46
CA ILE A 87 20.39 14.42 -15.11
C ILE A 87 21.12 14.00 -16.40
N ASN A 88 20.50 14.26 -17.54
CA ASN A 88 21.05 13.95 -18.84
C ASN A 88 21.86 15.16 -19.37
N ASN A 89 23.05 14.89 -19.88
CA ASN A 89 23.85 15.90 -20.55
C ASN A 89 23.54 16.00 -22.07
N ASN A 90 22.65 15.13 -22.58
CA ASN A 90 22.27 15.08 -24.00
C ASN A 90 20.84 15.61 -24.16
N ASP A 91 20.69 16.75 -24.76
CA ASP A 91 19.42 17.30 -25.18
C ASP A 91 18.77 16.37 -26.21
N GLY A 92 17.64 15.79 -25.89
CA GLY A 92 16.83 14.95 -26.80
C GLY A 92 16.73 13.46 -26.45
N GLU A 93 17.42 12.94 -25.44
CA GLU A 93 17.23 11.56 -25.01
C GLU A 93 15.86 11.42 -24.31
N VAL A 94 14.96 10.68 -24.96
CA VAL A 94 13.63 10.35 -24.39
C VAL A 94 13.79 9.21 -23.40
N ARG A 95 13.79 9.53 -22.11
CA ARG A 95 13.98 8.57 -21.06
C ARG A 95 12.65 8.02 -20.54
N PRO A 96 12.54 6.70 -20.24
CA PRO A 96 11.34 6.14 -19.60
C PRO A 96 11.07 6.74 -18.22
N VAL A 97 9.81 6.72 -17.82
CA VAL A 97 9.38 7.03 -16.44
C VAL A 97 8.51 5.90 -15.90
N THR A 98 8.79 5.49 -14.67
CA THR A 98 8.03 4.47 -13.95
C THR A 98 7.38 5.11 -12.72
N PHE A 99 6.07 4.96 -12.59
CA PHE A 99 5.30 5.34 -11.41
C PHE A 99 5.15 4.13 -10.50
N LEU A 100 5.56 4.25 -9.24
CA LEU A 100 5.65 3.15 -8.28
C LEU A 100 4.80 3.45 -7.03
N TRP A 101 4.09 2.44 -6.55
CA TRP A 101 3.31 2.52 -5.32
C TRP A 101 3.11 1.17 -4.65
N ASN A 102 3.04 1.20 -3.32
CA ASN A 102 2.64 0.05 -2.53
C ASN A 102 1.11 -0.17 -2.56
N GLY A 103 0.69 -1.24 -1.95
CA GLY A 103 -0.70 -1.65 -1.86
C GLY A 103 -1.40 -1.27 -0.57
N GLY A 104 -1.81 -2.25 0.17
CA GLY A 104 -2.64 -2.18 1.36
C GLY A 104 -4.05 -2.70 1.06
N PRO A 105 -5.03 -1.88 0.66
CA PRO A 105 -5.01 -0.43 0.43
C PRO A 105 -4.66 0.39 1.67
N GLY A 106 -4.16 1.62 1.48
CA GLY A 106 -3.86 2.55 2.56
C GLY A 106 -2.38 2.64 2.95
N SER A 107 -1.46 2.05 2.17
CA SER A 107 -0.02 2.20 2.39
C SER A 107 0.59 3.28 1.51
N ALA A 108 1.46 4.10 2.10
CA ALA A 108 2.41 4.92 1.37
C ALA A 108 3.49 4.04 0.70
N SER A 109 4.41 4.63 -0.04
CA SER A 109 5.37 3.92 -0.90
C SER A 109 6.74 3.56 -0.28
N PRO A 110 7.01 3.62 1.03
CA PRO A 110 8.35 3.44 1.58
C PRO A 110 8.93 2.04 1.37
N LEU A 111 8.09 0.98 1.27
CA LEU A 111 8.58 -0.38 1.04
C LEU A 111 9.25 -0.50 -0.33
N LEU A 112 8.61 0.01 -1.39
CA LEU A 112 9.22 0.02 -2.73
C LEU A 112 10.32 1.06 -2.81
N HIS A 113 10.15 2.23 -2.19
CA HIS A 113 11.06 3.35 -2.24
C HIS A 113 12.38 3.03 -1.51
N MET A 114 12.31 2.80 -0.19
CA MET A 114 13.49 2.61 0.66
C MET A 114 13.83 1.13 0.89
N GLY A 115 13.02 0.21 0.40
CA GLY A 115 13.24 -1.21 0.54
C GLY A 115 13.84 -1.86 -0.70
N ILE A 116 13.45 -1.42 -1.92
CA ILE A 116 13.75 -2.18 -3.14
C ILE A 116 14.29 -1.30 -4.27
N TYR A 117 13.51 -0.30 -4.78
CA TYR A 117 13.78 0.33 -6.08
C TYR A 117 14.47 1.69 -5.99
N GLY A 118 14.45 2.37 -4.85
CA GLY A 118 15.13 3.65 -4.69
C GLY A 118 16.66 3.51 -4.75
N PRO A 119 17.38 4.60 -5.03
CA PRO A 119 18.85 4.58 -5.09
C PRO A 119 19.52 4.43 -3.72
N LYS A 120 18.74 4.49 -2.66
CA LYS A 120 19.14 4.18 -1.28
C LYS A 120 18.12 3.27 -0.64
N ARG A 121 18.56 2.40 0.26
CA ARG A 121 17.70 1.46 0.97
C ARG A 121 18.05 1.35 2.45
N ILE A 122 17.07 0.95 3.25
CA ILE A 122 17.30 0.55 4.63
C ILE A 122 17.84 -0.89 4.62
N SER A 123 18.82 -1.16 5.49
CA SER A 123 19.32 -2.53 5.69
C SER A 123 18.29 -3.35 6.48
N VAL A 124 17.82 -4.44 5.88
CA VAL A 124 16.93 -5.42 6.52
C VAL A 124 17.65 -6.77 6.51
N PRO A 125 17.69 -7.50 7.65
CA PRO A 125 18.26 -8.84 7.69
C PRO A 125 17.57 -9.80 6.73
N SER A 126 18.33 -10.61 5.97
CA SER A 126 17.78 -11.53 4.95
C SER A 126 17.13 -12.77 5.52
N ASP A 127 17.39 -13.07 6.80
CA ASP A 127 16.82 -14.21 7.56
C ASP A 127 15.52 -13.88 8.28
N ALA A 128 14.98 -12.66 8.05
CA ALA A 128 13.81 -12.12 8.72
C ALA A 128 13.97 -11.95 10.26
N GLU A 129 15.20 -11.92 10.75
CA GLU A 129 15.47 -11.59 12.15
C GLU A 129 15.20 -10.10 12.44
N HIS A 130 15.06 -9.78 13.70
CA HIS A 130 14.76 -8.43 14.12
C HIS A 130 15.94 -7.49 13.84
N SER A 131 15.69 -6.34 13.21
CA SER A 131 16.73 -5.36 12.85
C SER A 131 17.39 -4.67 14.05
N GLY A 132 16.97 -4.97 15.28
CA GLY A 132 17.46 -4.35 16.51
C GLY A 132 16.88 -2.95 16.75
N ALA A 133 17.57 -2.18 17.62
CA ALA A 133 17.22 -0.80 17.90
C ALA A 133 17.93 0.17 16.92
N PRO A 134 17.39 1.41 16.70
CA PRO A 134 18.06 2.42 15.89
C PRO A 134 19.45 2.80 16.46
N PRO A 135 20.34 3.38 15.63
CA PRO A 135 20.06 3.91 14.29
C PRO A 135 20.09 2.84 13.20
N TYR A 136 19.15 2.95 12.24
CA TYR A 136 19.09 2.04 11.09
C TYR A 136 19.94 2.63 9.94
N PRO A 137 20.92 1.88 9.40
CA PRO A 137 21.78 2.39 8.34
C PRO A 137 21.00 2.52 7.03
N VAL A 138 21.16 3.68 6.38
CA VAL A 138 20.70 3.89 5.00
C VAL A 138 21.87 3.62 4.08
N LEU A 139 21.75 2.61 3.22
CA LEU A 139 22.79 2.12 2.34
C LEU A 139 22.54 2.56 0.89
N ALA A 140 23.57 2.57 0.07
CA ALA A 140 23.39 2.64 -1.37
C ALA A 140 22.69 1.36 -1.87
N ALA A 141 21.81 1.50 -2.85
CA ALA A 141 21.10 0.39 -3.49
C ALA A 141 21.58 0.26 -4.93
N PRO A 142 22.67 -0.49 -5.18
CA PRO A 142 23.23 -0.63 -6.53
C PRO A 142 22.27 -1.35 -7.50
N GLU A 143 21.29 -2.06 -6.96
CA GLU A 143 20.25 -2.80 -7.69
C GLU A 143 19.06 -1.94 -8.12
N THR A 144 19.07 -0.64 -7.82
CA THR A 144 18.03 0.29 -8.28
C THR A 144 17.91 0.27 -9.80
N ILE A 145 16.69 0.42 -10.29
CA ILE A 145 16.42 0.52 -11.74
C ILE A 145 16.54 1.97 -12.26
N LEU A 146 17.11 2.89 -11.46
CA LEU A 146 17.35 4.28 -11.89
C LEU A 146 18.30 4.39 -13.09
N ASP A 147 19.08 3.38 -13.39
CA ASP A 147 19.94 3.34 -14.56
C ASP A 147 19.15 3.27 -15.89
N VAL A 148 17.95 2.66 -15.89
CA VAL A 148 17.13 2.43 -17.10
C VAL A 148 15.86 3.28 -17.18
N THR A 149 15.34 3.77 -16.05
CA THR A 149 14.10 4.57 -16.00
C THR A 149 14.18 5.63 -14.91
N ASP A 150 13.45 6.74 -15.06
CA ASP A 150 13.21 7.65 -13.95
C ASP A 150 12.13 7.05 -13.04
N LEU A 151 12.21 7.33 -11.74
CA LEU A 151 11.35 6.71 -10.72
C LEU A 151 10.49 7.78 -10.06
N VAL A 152 9.19 7.54 -9.98
CA VAL A 152 8.24 8.40 -9.27
C VAL A 152 7.50 7.54 -8.25
N PHE A 153 7.94 7.59 -6.99
CA PHE A 153 7.24 6.94 -5.87
C PHE A 153 6.08 7.82 -5.45
N VAL A 154 4.89 7.24 -5.45
CA VAL A 154 3.64 7.97 -5.26
C VAL A 154 2.94 7.50 -4.01
N ASP A 155 2.61 8.42 -3.13
CA ASP A 155 1.76 8.15 -1.97
C ASP A 155 0.29 8.45 -2.35
N PRO A 156 -0.61 7.46 -2.38
CA PRO A 156 -2.03 7.68 -2.65
C PRO A 156 -2.68 8.60 -1.61
N VAL A 157 -3.78 9.27 -1.96
CA VAL A 157 -4.50 10.18 -1.05
C VAL A 157 -4.88 9.47 0.25
N GLY A 158 -4.58 10.12 1.37
CA GLY A 158 -4.78 9.56 2.71
C GLY A 158 -3.63 8.70 3.22
N THR A 159 -2.50 8.64 2.50
CA THR A 159 -1.29 7.93 2.91
C THR A 159 -0.07 8.86 2.89
N GLY A 160 0.95 8.55 3.70
CA GLY A 160 2.17 9.35 3.76
C GLY A 160 1.89 10.83 4.02
N PHE A 161 2.34 11.67 3.09
CA PHE A 161 2.09 13.12 3.13
C PHE A 161 0.92 13.56 2.23
N SER A 162 0.28 12.63 1.53
CA SER A 162 -0.87 12.89 0.66
C SER A 162 -2.17 12.97 1.45
N ARG A 163 -3.00 13.97 1.17
CA ARG A 163 -4.25 14.21 1.92
C ARG A 163 -5.30 14.89 1.06
N ALA A 164 -6.56 14.77 1.46
CA ALA A 164 -7.64 15.58 0.92
C ALA A 164 -7.45 17.06 1.34
N LEU A 165 -7.94 17.99 0.53
CA LEU A 165 -7.81 19.44 0.74
C LEU A 165 -9.19 20.12 0.73
N GLY A 166 -9.24 21.32 1.31
CA GLY A 166 -10.45 22.12 1.36
C GLY A 166 -11.57 21.42 2.14
N GLU A 167 -12.73 21.31 1.49
CA GLU A 167 -13.92 20.64 2.05
C GLU A 167 -13.98 19.13 1.76
N HIS A 168 -12.99 18.61 1.01
CA HIS A 168 -12.92 17.19 0.66
C HIS A 168 -12.40 16.33 1.80
N GLU A 169 -12.89 15.08 1.86
CA GLU A 169 -12.46 14.12 2.86
C GLU A 169 -11.70 12.96 2.20
N SER A 170 -10.71 12.40 2.92
CA SER A 170 -9.89 11.28 2.41
C SER A 170 -10.72 10.08 1.97
N LYS A 171 -11.89 9.84 2.61
CA LYS A 171 -12.78 8.73 2.23
C LYS A 171 -13.32 8.80 0.79
N GLU A 172 -13.36 9.99 0.19
CA GLU A 172 -13.78 10.18 -1.21
C GLU A 172 -12.82 9.54 -2.21
N PHE A 173 -11.60 9.20 -1.77
CA PHE A 173 -10.53 8.61 -2.58
C PHE A 173 -10.28 7.13 -2.27
N TRP A 174 -11.05 6.49 -1.36
CA TRP A 174 -10.77 5.12 -0.90
C TRP A 174 -11.46 4.01 -1.70
N GLY A 175 -12.46 4.34 -2.49
CA GLY A 175 -13.09 3.37 -3.39
C GLY A 175 -12.13 2.93 -4.49
N LEU A 176 -12.29 1.71 -5.00
CA LEU A 176 -11.44 1.16 -6.06
C LEU A 176 -11.35 2.06 -7.30
N LYS A 177 -12.49 2.64 -7.70
CA LYS A 177 -12.56 3.55 -8.85
C LYS A 177 -11.99 4.92 -8.52
N GLU A 178 -12.32 5.44 -7.36
CA GLU A 178 -11.90 6.76 -6.87
C GLU A 178 -10.38 6.79 -6.64
N ASP A 179 -9.81 5.74 -6.05
CA ASP A 179 -8.37 5.54 -5.89
C ASP A 179 -7.68 5.50 -7.26
N ALA A 180 -8.11 4.63 -8.16
CA ALA A 180 -7.53 4.54 -9.50
C ALA A 180 -7.66 5.85 -10.29
N LYS A 181 -8.79 6.57 -10.15
CA LYS A 181 -9.03 7.85 -10.83
C LYS A 181 -8.10 8.93 -10.32
N SER A 182 -7.94 9.07 -9.00
CA SER A 182 -7.03 10.06 -8.41
C SER A 182 -5.58 9.85 -8.87
N MET A 183 -5.14 8.58 -8.94
CA MET A 183 -3.81 8.23 -9.41
C MET A 183 -3.63 8.48 -10.92
N ALA A 184 -4.65 8.22 -11.74
CA ALA A 184 -4.59 8.51 -13.17
C ALA A 184 -4.58 10.03 -13.44
N GLU A 185 -5.39 10.81 -12.72
CA GLU A 185 -5.36 12.28 -12.74
C GLU A 185 -3.97 12.81 -12.35
N PHE A 186 -3.40 12.27 -11.28
CA PHE A 186 -2.04 12.62 -10.85
C PHE A 186 -1.02 12.34 -11.96
N ILE A 187 -1.00 11.14 -12.54
CA ILE A 187 -0.03 10.78 -13.60
C ILE A 187 -0.13 11.74 -14.78
N ARG A 188 -1.35 12.06 -15.23
CA ARG A 188 -1.56 13.01 -16.32
C ARG A 188 -1.02 14.40 -15.97
N THR A 189 -1.31 14.89 -14.76
CA THR A 189 -0.83 16.18 -14.27
C THR A 189 0.69 16.20 -14.19
N TRP A 190 1.29 15.20 -13.56
CA TRP A 190 2.74 15.08 -13.42
C TRP A 190 3.46 15.02 -14.78
N VAL A 191 2.95 14.22 -15.71
CA VAL A 191 3.50 14.11 -17.06
C VAL A 191 3.45 15.45 -17.80
N THR A 192 2.38 16.22 -17.61
CA THR A 192 2.19 17.54 -18.21
C THR A 192 3.17 18.57 -17.62
N GLU A 193 3.22 18.68 -16.30
CA GLU A 193 4.04 19.64 -15.58
C GLU A 193 5.55 19.41 -15.80
N ASN A 194 5.94 18.13 -15.96
CA ASN A 194 7.33 17.75 -16.17
C ASN A 194 7.73 17.59 -17.66
N GLY A 195 6.83 17.89 -18.60
CA GLY A 195 7.12 17.82 -20.04
C GLY A 195 7.39 16.40 -20.55
N ARG A 196 6.78 15.36 -19.96
CA ARG A 196 7.13 13.96 -20.17
C ARG A 196 6.13 13.21 -21.10
N TRP A 197 5.40 13.93 -21.95
CA TRP A 197 4.41 13.33 -22.85
C TRP A 197 5.02 12.33 -23.86
N ASN A 198 6.24 12.53 -24.28
CA ASN A 198 6.95 11.63 -25.20
C ASN A 198 7.70 10.49 -24.48
N SER A 199 7.77 10.49 -23.14
CA SER A 199 8.45 9.44 -22.40
C SER A 199 7.67 8.13 -22.44
N PRO A 200 8.34 6.98 -22.66
CA PRO A 200 7.74 5.67 -22.36
C PRO A 200 7.33 5.62 -20.90
N ARG A 201 6.10 5.14 -20.64
CA ARG A 201 5.47 5.15 -19.31
C ARG A 201 5.21 3.75 -18.82
N PHE A 202 5.61 3.51 -17.57
CA PHE A 202 5.42 2.24 -16.89
C PHE A 202 4.75 2.45 -15.55
N LEU A 203 3.95 1.48 -15.12
CA LEU A 203 3.40 1.39 -13.77
C LEU A 203 4.04 0.22 -13.04
N LEU A 204 4.34 0.40 -11.76
CA LEU A 204 4.80 -0.68 -10.89
C LEU A 204 3.98 -0.65 -9.60
N GLY A 205 3.15 -1.66 -9.41
CA GLY A 205 2.32 -1.84 -8.22
C GLY A 205 2.72 -3.07 -7.42
N GLU A 206 2.68 -2.96 -6.11
CA GLU A 206 2.89 -4.07 -5.18
C GLU A 206 1.58 -4.39 -4.45
N SER A 207 1.25 -5.70 -4.31
CA SER A 207 0.06 -6.18 -3.59
C SER A 207 -1.24 -5.56 -4.15
N TYR A 208 -2.10 -4.93 -3.35
CA TYR A 208 -3.25 -4.16 -3.84
C TYR A 208 -2.85 -3.08 -4.86
N GLY A 209 -1.62 -2.58 -4.83
CA GLY A 209 -1.09 -1.68 -5.84
C GLY A 209 -1.12 -2.24 -7.26
N THR A 210 -1.20 -3.57 -7.43
CA THR A 210 -1.39 -4.22 -8.74
C THR A 210 -2.84 -4.06 -9.22
N THR A 211 -3.82 -4.19 -8.33
CA THR A 211 -5.23 -3.89 -8.61
C THR A 211 -5.39 -2.42 -9.00
N ARG A 212 -4.78 -1.50 -8.23
CA ARG A 212 -4.72 -0.07 -8.57
C ARG A 212 -4.11 0.16 -9.94
N ALA A 213 -2.96 -0.47 -10.26
CA ALA A 213 -2.29 -0.30 -11.54
C ALA A 213 -3.16 -0.74 -12.73
N ALA A 214 -3.91 -1.82 -12.59
CA ALA A 214 -4.88 -2.24 -13.62
C ALA A 214 -6.01 -1.23 -13.80
N GLY A 215 -6.57 -0.70 -12.70
CA GLY A 215 -7.59 0.36 -12.74
C GLY A 215 -7.08 1.66 -13.34
N VAL A 216 -5.87 2.09 -12.93
CA VAL A 216 -5.20 3.28 -13.47
C VAL A 216 -4.96 3.14 -14.97
N ALA A 217 -4.44 2.00 -15.42
CA ALA A 217 -4.20 1.75 -16.85
C ALA A 217 -5.49 1.88 -17.67
N ASN A 218 -6.58 1.29 -17.18
CA ASN A 218 -7.87 1.40 -17.86
C ASN A 218 -8.33 2.86 -17.97
N ILE A 219 -8.21 3.67 -16.92
CA ILE A 219 -8.64 5.08 -16.93
C ILE A 219 -7.72 5.92 -17.81
N LEU A 220 -6.39 5.71 -17.74
CA LEU A 220 -5.46 6.42 -18.61
C LEU A 220 -5.76 6.20 -20.09
N GLU A 221 -6.05 4.95 -20.48
CA GLU A 221 -6.37 4.63 -21.88
C GLU A 221 -7.77 5.10 -22.30
N SER A 222 -8.81 4.81 -21.50
CA SER A 222 -10.19 5.04 -21.90
C SER A 222 -10.66 6.49 -21.71
N GLU A 223 -10.18 7.21 -20.70
CA GLU A 223 -10.63 8.56 -20.39
C GLU A 223 -9.61 9.63 -20.82
N PHE A 224 -8.31 9.33 -20.73
CA PHE A 224 -7.26 10.33 -20.99
C PHE A 224 -6.48 10.10 -22.28
N MET A 225 -6.80 9.03 -23.04
CA MET A 225 -6.12 8.66 -24.30
C MET A 225 -4.59 8.53 -24.10
N MET A 226 -4.16 8.13 -22.91
CA MET A 226 -2.76 8.01 -22.53
C MET A 226 -2.36 6.54 -22.42
N SER A 227 -1.68 6.03 -23.44
CA SER A 227 -1.19 4.65 -23.46
C SER A 227 0.04 4.45 -22.59
N LEU A 228 0.17 3.22 -22.07
CA LEU A 228 1.32 2.75 -21.28
C LEU A 228 2.19 1.81 -22.12
N ASN A 229 3.49 1.78 -21.80
CA ASN A 229 4.43 0.85 -22.41
C ASN A 229 4.53 -0.48 -21.67
N GLY A 230 4.12 -0.50 -20.39
CA GLY A 230 4.07 -1.72 -19.60
C GLY A 230 3.60 -1.50 -18.17
N ILE A 231 3.22 -2.62 -17.53
CA ILE A 231 2.84 -2.67 -16.13
C ILE A 231 3.63 -3.80 -15.46
N ILE A 232 4.19 -3.52 -14.29
CA ILE A 232 4.95 -4.47 -13.49
C ILE A 232 4.14 -4.77 -12.23
N PHE A 233 3.83 -6.04 -12.02
CA PHE A 233 3.12 -6.52 -10.84
C PHE A 233 4.07 -7.24 -9.88
N VAL A 234 4.17 -6.72 -8.67
CA VAL A 234 4.92 -7.34 -7.57
C VAL A 234 3.92 -7.91 -6.58
N SER A 235 3.98 -9.22 -6.33
CA SER A 235 3.04 -9.93 -5.44
C SER A 235 1.58 -9.61 -5.79
N GLN A 236 1.19 -9.93 -7.02
CA GLN A 236 -0.07 -9.50 -7.62
C GLN A 236 -1.30 -9.91 -6.81
N ALA A 237 -2.32 -9.02 -6.77
CA ALA A 237 -3.60 -9.19 -6.10
C ALA A 237 -4.74 -8.77 -7.05
N LEU A 238 -4.86 -9.47 -8.19
CA LEU A 238 -5.91 -9.20 -9.21
C LEU A 238 -7.11 -10.12 -9.02
N ASP A 239 -6.93 -11.29 -8.41
CA ASP A 239 -7.99 -12.22 -8.07
C ASP A 239 -8.08 -12.38 -6.55
N PHE A 240 -9.08 -11.75 -5.94
CA PHE A 240 -9.31 -11.82 -4.51
C PHE A 240 -9.85 -13.19 -4.05
N GLN A 241 -10.48 -13.97 -4.93
CA GLN A 241 -10.88 -15.33 -4.59
C GLN A 241 -9.68 -16.25 -4.43
N GLY A 242 -8.69 -16.12 -5.31
CA GLY A 242 -7.45 -16.88 -5.23
C GLY A 242 -6.46 -16.43 -4.14
N SER A 243 -6.59 -15.19 -3.63
CA SER A 243 -5.56 -14.56 -2.79
C SER A 243 -5.98 -14.20 -1.36
N THR A 244 -7.23 -14.47 -0.94
CA THR A 244 -7.75 -14.07 0.38
C THR A 244 -8.38 -15.25 1.14
N PRO A 245 -7.55 -16.13 1.77
CA PRO A 245 -8.05 -17.33 2.46
C PRO A 245 -8.89 -17.05 3.70
N TYR A 246 -8.78 -15.85 4.28
CA TYR A 246 -9.56 -15.44 5.45
C TYR A 246 -10.93 -14.83 5.12
N ILE A 247 -11.28 -14.70 3.84
CA ILE A 247 -12.65 -14.36 3.45
C ILE A 247 -13.52 -15.61 3.70
N ARG A 248 -14.58 -15.42 4.50
CA ARG A 248 -15.52 -16.49 4.81
C ARG A 248 -16.07 -17.14 3.52
N ASP A 249 -16.14 -18.45 3.54
CA ASP A 249 -16.62 -19.30 2.44
C ASP A 249 -15.72 -19.32 1.18
N ASN A 250 -14.51 -18.74 1.25
CA ASN A 250 -13.54 -18.79 0.16
C ASN A 250 -12.69 -20.06 0.19
N ILE A 251 -13.23 -21.15 -0.33
CA ILE A 251 -12.51 -22.43 -0.40
C ILE A 251 -11.40 -22.45 -1.46
N ILE A 252 -11.49 -21.61 -2.49
CA ILE A 252 -10.50 -21.57 -3.58
C ILE A 252 -9.13 -21.16 -3.07
N ALA A 253 -9.08 -20.16 -2.18
CA ALA A 253 -7.81 -19.71 -1.63
C ALA A 253 -7.04 -20.82 -0.88
N HIS A 254 -7.71 -21.73 -0.19
CA HIS A 254 -7.05 -22.86 0.47
C HIS A 254 -6.39 -23.82 -0.52
N ILE A 255 -6.96 -23.97 -1.71
CA ILE A 255 -6.42 -24.79 -2.78
C ILE A 255 -5.21 -24.13 -3.42
N THR A 256 -5.30 -22.83 -3.73
CA THR A 256 -4.25 -22.07 -4.41
C THR A 256 -3.02 -21.84 -3.53
N TYR A 257 -3.19 -21.68 -2.21
CA TYR A 257 -2.09 -21.45 -1.27
C TYR A 257 -1.33 -22.74 -0.88
N LEU A 258 -1.98 -23.91 -0.91
CA LEU A 258 -1.40 -25.14 -0.40
C LEU A 258 -0.04 -25.47 -1.05
N PRO A 259 0.16 -25.39 -2.38
CA PRO A 259 1.47 -25.68 -2.97
C PRO A 259 2.58 -24.74 -2.48
N THR A 260 2.28 -23.47 -2.25
CA THR A 260 3.24 -22.50 -1.70
C THR A 260 3.57 -22.80 -0.24
N MET A 261 2.57 -23.16 0.58
CA MET A 261 2.79 -23.61 1.95
C MET A 261 3.66 -24.87 2.00
N SER A 262 3.44 -25.81 1.05
CA SER A 262 4.23 -27.03 0.90
C SER A 262 5.70 -26.72 0.53
N ALA A 263 5.92 -25.76 -0.37
CA ALA A 263 7.26 -25.30 -0.73
C ALA A 263 8.00 -24.69 0.47
N ALA A 264 7.31 -23.83 1.23
CA ALA A 264 7.85 -23.22 2.45
C ALA A 264 8.21 -24.29 3.50
N ALA A 265 7.31 -25.24 3.75
CA ALA A 265 7.56 -26.34 4.68
C ALA A 265 8.74 -27.21 4.25
N TRP A 266 8.87 -27.47 2.95
CA TRP A 266 10.00 -28.19 2.39
C TRP A 266 11.32 -27.41 2.57
N TYR A 267 11.31 -26.12 2.26
CA TYR A 267 12.49 -25.25 2.42
C TYR A 267 12.97 -25.21 3.86
N HIS A 268 12.08 -25.03 4.81
CA HIS A 268 12.36 -24.97 6.25
C HIS A 268 12.54 -26.36 6.90
N ASN A 269 12.64 -27.46 6.14
CA ASN A 269 12.88 -28.80 6.66
C ASN A 269 11.80 -29.32 7.63
N LYS A 270 10.54 -28.88 7.45
CA LYS A 270 9.41 -29.30 8.30
C LYS A 270 8.74 -30.58 7.81
N ILE A 271 9.01 -31.05 6.59
CA ILE A 271 8.50 -32.30 6.03
C ILE A 271 9.44 -33.45 6.41
N LYS A 272 8.89 -34.50 7.00
CA LYS A 272 9.66 -35.67 7.40
C LYS A 272 8.97 -36.98 6.94
N PRO A 273 9.65 -37.86 6.16
CA PRO A 273 10.95 -37.64 5.53
C PRO A 273 10.89 -36.54 4.46
N ARG A 274 11.94 -35.75 4.33
CA ARG A 274 12.00 -34.67 3.34
C ARG A 274 12.07 -35.28 1.92
N PRO A 275 11.14 -34.92 1.02
CA PRO A 275 11.20 -35.32 -0.38
C PRO A 275 12.48 -34.82 -1.06
N LYS A 276 13.13 -35.68 -1.86
CA LYS A 276 14.39 -35.33 -2.52
C LYS A 276 14.21 -34.31 -3.66
N ASN A 277 13.07 -34.39 -4.35
CA ASN A 277 12.75 -33.55 -5.49
C ASN A 277 11.56 -32.60 -5.12
N LEU A 278 11.81 -31.31 -5.16
CA LEU A 278 10.81 -30.29 -4.82
C LEU A 278 9.65 -30.29 -5.82
N ASP A 279 9.95 -30.32 -7.12
CA ASP A 279 8.92 -30.23 -8.17
C ASP A 279 7.91 -31.36 -8.07
N SER A 280 8.43 -32.61 -7.94
CA SER A 280 7.57 -33.78 -7.74
C SER A 280 6.74 -33.72 -6.46
N PHE A 281 7.28 -33.13 -5.40
CA PHE A 281 6.53 -32.91 -4.15
C PHE A 281 5.43 -31.86 -4.33
N LEU A 282 5.70 -30.78 -5.05
CA LEU A 282 4.72 -29.73 -5.35
C LEU A 282 3.62 -30.24 -6.30
N ASP A 283 3.96 -31.11 -7.25
CA ASP A 283 2.95 -31.74 -8.12
C ASP A 283 2.00 -32.64 -7.31
N GLN A 284 2.51 -33.38 -6.33
CA GLN A 284 1.68 -34.14 -5.40
C GLN A 284 0.79 -33.22 -4.54
N SER A 285 1.33 -32.09 -4.10
CA SER A 285 0.57 -31.10 -3.34
C SER A 285 -0.55 -30.48 -4.18
N ARG A 286 -0.29 -30.17 -5.46
CA ARG A 286 -1.30 -29.66 -6.39
C ARG A 286 -2.41 -30.68 -6.65
N ALA A 287 -2.03 -31.93 -6.94
CA ALA A 287 -2.99 -33.02 -7.15
C ALA A 287 -3.86 -33.23 -5.89
N PHE A 288 -3.24 -33.30 -4.72
CA PHE A 288 -4.00 -33.39 -3.46
C PHE A 288 -4.96 -32.20 -3.27
N ALA A 289 -4.51 -30.98 -3.56
CA ALA A 289 -5.34 -29.79 -3.43
C ALA A 289 -6.60 -29.86 -4.30
N THR A 290 -6.46 -30.26 -5.57
CA THR A 290 -7.57 -30.29 -6.54
C THR A 290 -8.46 -31.51 -6.39
N ASP A 291 -7.87 -32.69 -6.21
CA ASP A 291 -8.58 -33.96 -6.35
C ASP A 291 -9.16 -34.46 -5.02
N GLU A 292 -8.61 -34.03 -3.90
CA GLU A 292 -8.98 -34.52 -2.57
C GLU A 292 -9.42 -33.41 -1.62
N LEU A 293 -8.63 -32.35 -1.46
CA LEU A 293 -8.94 -31.27 -0.52
C LEU A 293 -10.15 -30.45 -0.96
N LEU A 294 -10.23 -30.04 -2.22
CA LEU A 294 -11.36 -29.25 -2.73
C LEU A 294 -12.70 -29.97 -2.54
N PRO A 295 -12.88 -31.24 -2.95
CA PRO A 295 -14.12 -31.96 -2.68
C PRO A 295 -14.43 -32.11 -1.20
N ALA A 296 -13.42 -32.29 -0.35
CA ALA A 296 -13.60 -32.40 1.09
C ALA A 296 -14.08 -31.07 1.72
N LEU A 297 -13.47 -29.95 1.34
CA LEU A 297 -13.90 -28.63 1.79
C LEU A 297 -15.35 -28.32 1.34
N PHE A 298 -15.71 -28.73 0.11
CA PHE A 298 -17.05 -28.52 -0.40
C PHE A 298 -18.11 -29.34 0.35
N LYS A 299 -17.78 -30.53 0.85
CA LYS A 299 -18.66 -31.33 1.71
C LYS A 299 -18.84 -30.72 3.10
N GLY A 300 -17.87 -29.94 3.57
CA GLY A 300 -17.93 -29.25 4.87
C GLY A 300 -18.25 -30.21 6.01
N ASN A 301 -19.27 -29.87 6.80
CA ASN A 301 -19.70 -30.67 7.96
C ASN A 301 -20.38 -32.01 7.62
N THR A 302 -20.64 -32.30 6.36
CA THR A 302 -21.16 -33.60 5.91
C THR A 302 -20.04 -34.60 5.58
N LEU A 303 -18.77 -34.20 5.71
CA LEU A 303 -17.62 -35.09 5.54
C LEU A 303 -17.57 -36.10 6.70
N ASP A 304 -17.48 -37.38 6.39
CA ASP A 304 -17.36 -38.41 7.42
C ASP A 304 -16.03 -38.34 8.17
N ASP A 305 -16.02 -38.89 9.40
CA ASP A 305 -14.86 -38.79 10.29
C ASP A 305 -13.59 -39.42 9.72
N LYS A 306 -13.70 -40.52 9.00
CA LYS A 306 -12.55 -41.19 8.39
C LYS A 306 -11.92 -40.32 7.31
N SER A 307 -12.74 -39.78 6.44
CA SER A 307 -12.31 -38.83 5.40
C SER A 307 -11.70 -37.56 6.00
N ARG A 308 -12.32 -37.02 7.06
CA ARG A 308 -11.81 -35.84 7.76
C ARG A 308 -10.42 -36.07 8.36
N ILE A 309 -10.22 -37.20 9.02
CA ILE A 309 -8.91 -37.59 9.58
C ILE A 309 -7.88 -37.74 8.47
N TYR A 310 -8.21 -38.38 7.36
CA TYR A 310 -7.34 -38.54 6.23
C TYR A 310 -6.89 -37.19 5.64
N ILE A 311 -7.83 -36.29 5.36
CA ILE A 311 -7.54 -34.94 4.82
C ILE A 311 -6.67 -34.15 5.79
N ARG A 312 -6.96 -34.17 7.08
CA ARG A 312 -6.16 -33.53 8.14
C ARG A 312 -4.70 -34.03 8.10
N ASP A 313 -4.51 -35.33 8.06
CA ASP A 313 -3.17 -35.93 8.08
C ASP A 313 -2.39 -35.62 6.79
N ARG A 314 -3.08 -35.56 5.64
CA ARG A 314 -2.49 -35.11 4.37
C ARG A 314 -2.11 -33.64 4.40
N LEU A 315 -2.95 -32.76 4.97
CA LEU A 315 -2.62 -31.35 5.17
C LEU A 315 -1.39 -31.19 6.08
N ALA A 316 -1.35 -31.91 7.20
CA ALA A 316 -0.20 -31.92 8.10
C ALA A 316 1.08 -32.35 7.37
N TYR A 317 1.01 -33.39 6.52
CA TYR A 317 2.13 -33.83 5.70
C TYR A 317 2.61 -32.73 4.76
N PHE A 318 1.74 -32.05 4.00
CA PHE A 318 2.14 -31.04 3.03
C PHE A 318 2.56 -29.71 3.67
N THR A 319 2.01 -29.36 4.79
CA THR A 319 2.31 -28.07 5.46
C THR A 319 3.39 -28.17 6.53
N GLY A 320 3.70 -29.40 6.99
CA GLY A 320 4.61 -29.62 8.11
C GLY A 320 4.07 -29.12 9.46
N LEU A 321 2.79 -28.79 9.53
CA LEU A 321 2.10 -28.41 10.76
C LEU A 321 1.62 -29.64 11.53
N SER A 322 1.38 -29.50 12.84
CA SER A 322 0.75 -30.55 13.63
C SER A 322 -0.68 -30.80 13.15
N PRO A 323 -1.18 -32.06 13.14
CA PRO A 323 -2.57 -32.37 12.83
C PRO A 323 -3.60 -31.72 13.78
N GLU A 324 -3.14 -31.15 14.89
CA GLU A 324 -3.97 -30.47 15.89
C GLU A 324 -4.34 -29.02 15.48
N TYR A 325 -3.58 -28.45 14.54
CA TYR A 325 -3.87 -27.15 13.93
C TYR A 325 -4.87 -27.30 12.77
#